data_5f051c158840cff53f4953246d8be928
#
_entry.id   5f051c158840cff53f4953246d8be928
#
_cell.length_a   1.000
_cell.length_b   1.000
_cell.length_c   1.000
_cell.angle_alpha   90.00
_cell.angle_beta   90.00
_cell.angle_gamma   90.00
#
_symmetry.space_group_name_H-M   'P 1'
#
loop_
_entity.id
_entity.type
_entity.pdbx_description
1 polymer ?
#
loop_
_entity_poly.entity_id
_entity_poly.type
_entity_poly.pdbx_seq_one_letter_code
_entity_poly.pdbx_strand_id
1 'polypeptide(L)'
;MREALLYLLPCVYAFLACIGFSMLFNIHGAGMLICAGGGALGWLCYLLTGPLVGNDIIQSFFAALVISAWSEVMARLRKCPVTSYLLVALFPLVPGGGIYYTMEHALNGDTELFLDTLMHTLGLAGALAVGVLL
;
A
#
# COMPACT_ATOMS: atom_id res chain seq x y z
N MET A 1 18.22 -15.21 10.22
CA MET A 1 17.78 -14.18 11.20
C MET A 1 17.82 -12.77 10.63
N ARG A 2 18.91 -12.38 10.00
CA ARG A 2 19.04 -11.06 9.35
C ARG A 2 18.04 -10.84 8.22
N GLU A 3 17.83 -11.85 7.38
CA GLU A 3 16.88 -11.83 6.28
C GLU A 3 15.43 -11.66 6.79
N ALA A 4 15.06 -12.44 7.80
CA ALA A 4 13.72 -12.35 8.40
C ALA A 4 13.46 -10.94 8.99
N LEU A 5 14.48 -10.34 9.59
CA LEU A 5 14.38 -8.99 10.14
C LEU A 5 14.14 -7.94 9.04
N LEU A 6 14.77 -8.10 7.88
CA LEU A 6 14.59 -7.20 6.73
C LEU A 6 13.16 -7.25 6.16
N TYR A 7 12.48 -8.38 6.27
CA TYR A 7 11.08 -8.50 5.87
C TYR A 7 10.10 -8.06 6.96
N LEU A 8 10.41 -8.36 8.21
CA LEU A 8 9.53 -8.05 9.35
C LEU A 8 9.50 -6.57 9.70
N LEU A 9 10.64 -5.89 9.62
CA LEU A 9 10.74 -4.49 10.03
C LEU A 9 9.84 -3.56 9.20
N PRO A 10 9.82 -3.63 7.85
CA PRO A 10 8.89 -2.83 7.05
C PRO A 10 7.42 -3.18 7.32
N CYS A 11 7.10 -4.44 7.60
CA CYS A 11 5.74 -4.86 7.95
C CYS A 11 5.29 -4.24 9.27
N VAL A 12 6.18 -4.16 10.26
CA VAL A 12 5.90 -3.49 11.54
C VAL A 12 5.66 -2.00 11.32
N TYR A 13 6.47 -1.34 10.49
CA TYR A 13 6.27 0.06 10.15
C TYR A 13 4.93 0.30 9.44
N ALA A 14 4.55 -0.55 8.50
CA ALA A 14 3.26 -0.49 7.84
C ALA A 14 2.11 -0.67 8.84
N PHE A 15 2.25 -1.61 9.76
CA PHE A 15 1.28 -1.85 10.83
C PHE A 15 1.08 -0.61 11.70
N LEU A 16 2.17 -0.01 12.19
CA LEU A 16 2.12 1.18 13.01
C LEU A 16 1.55 2.39 12.26
N ALA A 17 1.92 2.55 10.99
CA ALA A 17 1.40 3.61 10.13
C ALA A 17 -0.12 3.48 9.95
N CYS A 18 -0.62 2.27 9.73
CA CYS A 18 -2.05 2.01 9.61
C CYS A 18 -2.81 2.28 10.92
N ILE A 19 -2.20 2.02 12.06
CA ILE A 19 -2.78 2.39 13.36
C ILE A 19 -2.95 3.92 13.44
N GLY A 20 -1.92 4.68 13.08
CA GLY A 20 -1.98 6.14 13.03
C GLY A 20 -3.06 6.66 12.10
N PHE A 21 -3.14 6.13 10.88
CA PHE A 21 -4.18 6.50 9.91
C PHE A 21 -5.58 6.11 10.38
N SER A 22 -5.74 4.98 11.06
CA SER A 22 -7.02 4.57 11.64
C SER A 22 -7.54 5.61 12.63
N MET A 23 -6.66 6.18 13.43
CA MET A 23 -7.03 7.25 14.36
C MET A 23 -7.52 8.50 13.63
N LEU A 24 -6.86 8.88 12.52
CA LEU A 24 -7.27 10.02 11.70
C LEU A 24 -8.65 9.81 11.06
N PHE A 25 -8.97 8.59 10.67
CA PHE A 25 -10.26 8.23 10.08
C PHE A 25 -11.32 7.85 11.13
N ASN A 26 -11.03 8.08 12.41
CA ASN A 26 -11.92 7.79 13.52
C ASN A 26 -12.36 6.32 13.62
N ILE A 27 -11.45 5.41 13.23
CA ILE A 27 -11.64 3.97 13.36
C ILE A 27 -10.96 3.53 14.66
N HIS A 28 -11.74 2.98 15.59
CA HIS A 28 -11.26 2.60 16.91
C HIS A 28 -11.50 1.13 17.24
N GLY A 29 -10.79 0.63 18.24
CA GLY A 29 -10.94 -0.73 18.75
C GLY A 29 -10.43 -1.78 17.80
N ALA A 30 -11.18 -2.88 17.64
CA ALA A 30 -10.80 -4.00 16.79
C ALA A 30 -10.67 -3.63 15.31
N GLY A 31 -11.42 -2.64 14.84
CA GLY A 31 -11.32 -2.12 13.47
C GLY A 31 -9.93 -1.57 13.16
N MET A 32 -9.30 -0.89 14.11
CA MET A 32 -7.94 -0.38 14.00
C MET A 32 -6.93 -1.52 13.77
N LEU A 33 -7.04 -2.60 14.52
CA LEU A 33 -6.17 -3.77 14.37
C LEU A 33 -6.39 -4.48 13.02
N ILE A 34 -7.62 -4.51 12.54
CA ILE A 34 -7.96 -5.08 11.22
C ILE A 34 -7.31 -4.26 10.10
N CYS A 35 -7.39 -2.94 10.15
CA CYS A 35 -6.72 -2.06 9.20
C CYS A 35 -5.20 -2.25 9.22
N ALA A 36 -4.63 -2.29 10.41
CA ALA A 36 -3.20 -2.48 10.61
C ALA A 36 -2.73 -3.84 10.10
N GLY A 37 -3.50 -4.89 10.38
CA GLY A 37 -3.23 -6.24 9.86
C GLY A 37 -3.28 -6.30 8.34
N GLY A 38 -4.27 -5.64 7.73
CA GLY A 38 -4.39 -5.55 6.27
C GLY A 38 -3.20 -4.85 5.63
N GLY A 39 -2.76 -3.72 6.19
CA GLY A 39 -1.59 -2.99 5.73
C GLY A 39 -0.30 -3.81 5.84
N ALA A 40 -0.12 -4.49 6.96
CA ALA A 40 1.04 -5.37 7.18
C ALA A 40 1.05 -6.56 6.21
N LEU A 41 -0.09 -7.19 5.97
CA LEU A 41 -0.23 -8.29 5.01
C LEU A 41 0.04 -7.83 3.58
N GLY A 42 -0.47 -6.68 3.19
CA GLY A 42 -0.22 -6.09 1.87
C GLY A 42 1.26 -5.80 1.66
N TRP A 43 1.91 -5.22 2.65
CA TRP A 43 3.35 -4.95 2.59
C TRP A 43 4.18 -6.23 2.55
N LEU A 44 3.80 -7.22 3.33
CA LEU A 44 4.44 -8.54 3.29
C LEU A 44 4.31 -9.18 1.92
N CYS A 45 3.12 -9.15 1.32
CA CYS A 45 2.90 -9.64 -0.04
C CYS A 45 3.77 -8.90 -1.06
N TYR A 46 3.87 -7.57 -0.95
CA TYR A 46 4.75 -6.75 -1.79
C TYR A 46 6.21 -7.22 -1.70
N LEU A 47 6.72 -7.43 -0.50
CA LEU A 47 8.10 -7.88 -0.28
C LEU A 47 8.33 -9.31 -0.78
N LEU A 48 7.38 -10.22 -0.58
CA LEU A 48 7.51 -11.61 -1.00
C LEU A 48 7.47 -11.78 -2.53
N THR A 49 6.72 -10.90 -3.22
CA THR A 49 6.65 -10.93 -4.69
C THR A 49 7.87 -10.28 -5.34
N GLY A 50 8.65 -9.49 -4.60
CA GLY A 50 9.84 -8.81 -5.10
C GLY A 50 10.84 -9.74 -5.80
N PRO A 51 11.34 -10.79 -5.13
CA PRO A 51 12.29 -11.73 -5.74
C PRO A 51 11.74 -12.51 -6.92
N LEU A 52 10.41 -12.68 -6.98
CA LEU A 52 9.76 -13.48 -8.03
C LEU A 52 9.52 -12.69 -9.31
N VAL A 53 9.18 -11.43 -9.19
CA VAL A 53 8.69 -10.61 -10.32
C VAL A 53 9.69 -9.52 -10.71
N GLY A 54 10.38 -8.91 -9.75
CA GLY A 54 11.35 -7.86 -9.98
C GLY A 54 10.78 -6.56 -10.55
N ASN A 55 9.46 -6.38 -10.51
CA ASN A 55 8.78 -5.18 -11.02
C ASN A 55 7.82 -4.63 -9.97
N ASP A 56 8.06 -3.40 -9.53
CA ASP A 56 7.29 -2.73 -8.47
C ASP A 56 5.80 -2.60 -8.80
N ILE A 57 5.48 -2.40 -10.07
CA ILE A 57 4.09 -2.25 -10.54
C ILE A 57 3.31 -3.54 -10.30
N ILE A 58 3.89 -4.67 -10.67
CA ILE A 58 3.26 -5.98 -10.49
C ILE A 58 3.19 -6.36 -9.01
N GLN A 59 4.22 -6.05 -8.23
CA GLN A 59 4.23 -6.25 -6.79
C GLN A 59 3.09 -5.48 -6.12
N SER A 60 2.90 -4.22 -6.51
CA SER A 60 1.82 -3.36 -6.01
C SER A 60 0.44 -3.90 -6.36
N PHE A 61 0.28 -4.45 -7.56
CA PHE A 61 -0.95 -5.10 -7.99
C PHE A 61 -1.33 -6.28 -7.08
N PHE A 62 -0.40 -7.21 -6.84
CA PHE A 62 -0.63 -8.35 -5.95
C PHE A 62 -0.90 -7.92 -4.50
N ALA A 63 -0.17 -6.94 -4.02
CA ALA A 63 -0.40 -6.40 -2.68
C ALA A 63 -1.81 -5.79 -2.56
N ALA A 64 -2.25 -5.05 -3.57
CA ALA A 64 -3.61 -4.48 -3.61
C ALA A 64 -4.69 -5.56 -3.63
N LEU A 65 -4.48 -6.65 -4.36
CA LEU A 65 -5.40 -7.80 -4.36
C LEU A 65 -5.54 -8.41 -2.95
N VAL A 66 -4.43 -8.61 -2.26
CA VAL A 66 -4.44 -9.18 -0.90
C VAL A 66 -5.16 -8.24 0.06
N ILE A 67 -4.87 -6.94 0.01
CA ILE A 67 -5.52 -5.95 0.87
C ILE A 67 -7.02 -5.89 0.59
N SER A 68 -7.41 -5.89 -0.67
CA SER A 68 -8.82 -5.86 -1.08
C SER A 68 -9.57 -7.08 -0.55
N ALA A 69 -9.01 -8.28 -0.75
CA ALA A 69 -9.60 -9.52 -0.24
C ALA A 69 -9.71 -9.52 1.30
N TRP A 70 -8.67 -9.11 1.99
CA TRP A 70 -8.66 -8.98 3.45
C TRP A 70 -9.75 -8.02 3.93
N SER A 71 -9.82 -6.83 3.32
CA SER A 71 -10.78 -5.79 3.70
C SER A 71 -12.22 -6.26 3.46
N GLU A 72 -12.48 -6.94 2.35
CA GLU A 72 -13.80 -7.46 2.04
C GLU A 72 -14.25 -8.55 3.02
N VAL A 73 -13.37 -9.52 3.32
CA VAL A 73 -13.67 -10.58 4.30
C VAL A 73 -13.95 -9.98 5.67
N MET A 74 -13.10 -9.07 6.13
CA MET A 74 -13.27 -8.45 7.45
C MET A 74 -14.51 -7.57 7.52
N ALA A 75 -14.81 -6.82 6.46
CA ALA A 75 -16.01 -5.98 6.39
C ALA A 75 -17.29 -6.83 6.47
N ARG A 76 -17.32 -7.98 5.78
CA ARG A 76 -18.44 -8.92 5.84
C ARG A 76 -18.61 -9.52 7.24
N LEU A 77 -17.52 -9.93 7.87
CA LEU A 77 -17.55 -10.51 9.22
C LEU A 77 -18.02 -9.50 10.27
N ARG A 78 -17.65 -8.24 10.12
CA ARG A 78 -17.99 -7.18 11.08
C ARG A 78 -19.21 -6.35 10.66
N LYS A 79 -19.77 -6.60 9.48
CA LYS A 79 -20.92 -5.86 8.92
C LYS A 79 -20.65 -4.35 8.85
N CYS A 80 -19.44 -3.99 8.39
CA CYS A 80 -18.97 -2.62 8.25
C CYS A 80 -18.69 -2.31 6.77
N PRO A 81 -18.65 -1.02 6.37
CA PRO A 81 -18.25 -0.67 5.01
C PRO A 81 -16.82 -1.11 4.69
N VAL A 82 -16.63 -1.73 3.52
CA VAL A 82 -15.31 -2.20 3.04
C VAL A 82 -14.33 -1.04 2.92
N THR A 83 -14.81 0.12 2.48
CA THR A 83 -14.00 1.31 2.22
C THR A 83 -13.18 1.77 3.42
N SER A 84 -13.72 1.64 4.62
CA SER A 84 -13.00 2.04 5.84
C SER A 84 -11.72 1.25 6.05
N TYR A 85 -11.78 -0.07 5.89
CA TYR A 85 -10.62 -0.95 6.04
C TYR A 85 -9.66 -0.85 4.85
N LEU A 86 -10.25 -0.80 3.64
CA LEU A 86 -9.49 -0.77 2.40
C LEU A 86 -8.61 0.48 2.29
N LEU A 87 -9.18 1.66 2.54
CA LEU A 87 -8.45 2.92 2.42
C LEU A 87 -7.25 2.96 3.35
N VAL A 88 -7.45 2.64 4.62
CA VAL A 88 -6.37 2.69 5.62
C VAL A 88 -5.27 1.67 5.30
N ALA A 89 -5.65 0.45 4.92
CA ALA A 89 -4.69 -0.61 4.61
C ALA A 89 -3.87 -0.31 3.34
N LEU A 90 -4.42 0.46 2.39
CA LEU A 90 -3.71 0.85 1.16
C LEU A 90 -2.69 1.97 1.37
N PHE A 91 -2.82 2.80 2.38
CA PHE A 91 -1.95 3.96 2.56
C PHE A 91 -0.45 3.66 2.50
N PRO A 92 0.07 2.58 3.10
CA PRO A 92 1.49 2.26 2.99
C PRO A 92 1.96 1.99 1.56
N LEU A 93 1.06 1.59 0.67
CA LEU A 93 1.36 1.28 -0.74
C LEU A 93 1.17 2.46 -1.68
N VAL A 94 0.54 3.54 -1.24
CA VAL A 94 0.35 4.74 -2.07
C VAL A 94 1.71 5.31 -2.46
N PRO A 95 1.95 5.58 -3.77
CA PRO A 95 3.26 6.04 -4.24
C PRO A 95 3.48 7.53 -3.94
N GLY A 96 3.46 7.90 -2.66
CA GLY A 96 3.65 9.28 -2.21
C GLY A 96 5.01 9.85 -2.56
N GLY A 97 6.06 9.05 -2.42
CA GLY A 97 7.42 9.42 -2.83
C GLY A 97 7.51 9.69 -4.33
N GLY A 98 6.88 8.84 -5.14
CA GLY A 98 6.83 9.03 -6.60
C GLY A 98 6.15 10.35 -6.99
N ILE A 99 5.05 10.68 -6.34
CA ILE A 99 4.36 11.96 -6.55
C ILE A 99 5.27 13.13 -6.17
N TYR A 100 5.91 13.06 -5.01
CA TYR A 100 6.82 14.09 -4.53
C TYR A 100 7.99 14.33 -5.51
N TYR A 101 8.70 13.28 -5.91
CA TYR A 101 9.83 13.39 -6.83
C TYR A 101 9.42 13.85 -8.23
N THR A 102 8.25 13.45 -8.70
CA THR A 102 7.71 13.94 -9.97
C THR A 102 7.53 15.46 -9.94
N MET A 103 6.97 15.98 -8.85
CA MET A 103 6.81 17.43 -8.66
C MET A 103 8.15 18.15 -8.54
N GLU A 104 9.09 17.57 -7.82
CA GLU A 104 10.45 18.12 -7.67
C GLU A 104 11.14 18.24 -9.02
N HIS A 105 11.11 17.19 -9.85
CA HIS A 105 11.70 17.21 -11.20
C HIS A 105 11.01 18.23 -12.12
N ALA A 106 9.69 18.39 -12.00
CA ALA A 106 8.94 19.40 -12.74
C ALA A 106 9.40 20.83 -12.39
N LEU A 107 9.62 21.11 -11.11
CA LEU A 107 10.07 22.41 -10.62
C LEU A 107 11.52 22.72 -11.04
N ASN A 108 12.37 21.70 -11.09
CA ASN A 108 13.76 21.82 -11.49
C ASN A 108 13.96 21.91 -13.01
N GLY A 109 12.91 21.67 -13.79
CA GLY A 109 12.98 21.71 -15.25
C GLY A 109 13.57 20.48 -15.92
N ASP A 110 13.78 19.39 -15.16
CA ASP A 110 14.30 18.12 -15.66
C ASP A 110 13.20 17.30 -16.34
N THR A 111 12.92 17.59 -17.59
CA THR A 111 11.79 16.99 -18.32
C THR A 111 11.91 15.48 -18.45
N GLU A 112 13.11 14.95 -18.69
CA GLU A 112 13.31 13.49 -18.81
C GLU A 112 13.01 12.76 -17.50
N LEU A 113 13.58 13.21 -16.40
CA LEU A 113 13.34 12.64 -15.06
C LEU A 113 11.88 12.83 -14.64
N PHE A 114 11.29 13.97 -14.98
CA PHE A 114 9.86 14.21 -14.73
C PHE A 114 8.98 13.19 -15.42
N LEU A 115 9.17 12.97 -16.72
CA LEU A 115 8.37 12.01 -17.48
C LEU A 115 8.57 10.58 -17.00
N ASP A 116 9.80 10.17 -16.74
CA ASP A 116 10.11 8.82 -16.25
C ASP A 116 9.46 8.56 -14.89
N THR A 117 9.64 9.46 -13.94
CA THR A 117 9.05 9.35 -12.60
C THR A 117 7.52 9.41 -12.65
N LEU A 118 6.96 10.27 -13.50
CA LEU A 118 5.52 10.38 -13.69
C LEU A 118 4.92 9.08 -14.23
N MET A 119 5.51 8.52 -15.27
CA MET A 119 5.02 7.27 -15.87
C MET A 119 5.11 6.09 -14.92
N HIS A 120 6.19 6.00 -14.15
CA HIS A 120 6.35 4.97 -13.13
C HIS A 120 5.29 5.13 -12.01
N THR A 121 5.09 6.35 -11.53
CA THR A 121 4.10 6.66 -10.48
C THR A 121 2.68 6.36 -10.94
N LEU A 122 2.34 6.73 -12.18
CA LEU A 122 1.03 6.42 -12.78
C LEU A 122 0.85 4.90 -12.94
N GLY A 123 1.91 4.18 -13.31
CA GLY A 123 1.90 2.73 -13.40
C GLY A 123 1.60 2.08 -12.04
N LEU A 124 2.22 2.55 -10.97
CA LEU A 124 1.97 2.08 -9.61
C LEU A 124 0.52 2.37 -9.18
N ALA A 125 0.06 3.60 -9.41
CA ALA A 125 -1.31 3.98 -9.06
C ALA A 125 -2.35 3.18 -9.85
N GLY A 126 -2.10 2.94 -11.14
CA GLY A 126 -2.93 2.10 -11.99
C GLY A 126 -2.99 0.65 -11.52
N ALA A 127 -1.83 0.09 -11.15
CA ALA A 127 -1.76 -1.28 -10.61
C ALA A 127 -2.55 -1.43 -9.31
N LEU A 128 -2.45 -0.46 -8.41
CA LEU A 128 -3.24 -0.43 -7.16
C LEU A 128 -4.74 -0.35 -7.48
N ALA A 129 -5.13 0.52 -8.40
CA ALA A 129 -6.53 0.70 -8.77
C ALA A 129 -7.13 -0.58 -9.37
N VAL A 130 -6.42 -1.23 -10.29
CA VAL A 130 -6.86 -2.49 -10.91
C VAL A 130 -6.91 -3.61 -9.88
N GLY A 131 -5.91 -3.69 -8.99
CA GLY A 131 -5.89 -4.68 -7.90
C GLY A 131 -7.08 -4.55 -6.96
N VAL A 132 -7.50 -3.34 -6.66
CA VAL A 132 -8.68 -3.08 -5.81
C VAL A 132 -9.99 -3.41 -6.51
N LEU A 133 -10.07 -3.16 -7.84
CA LEU A 133 -11.28 -3.42 -8.62
C LEU A 133 -11.56 -4.91 -8.83
N LEU A 134 -10.54 -5.73 -8.83
CA LEU A 134 -10.69 -7.16 -8.97
C LEU A 134 -11.07 -7.82 -7.64
#